data_fd8e9efd900290188a4a24aa7abdd2bf
#
_entry.id   fd8e9efd900290188a4a24aa7abdd2bf
#
_cell.length_a   1.000
_cell.length_b   1.000
_cell.length_c   1.000
_cell.angle_alpha   90.00
_cell.angle_beta   90.00
_cell.angle_gamma   90.00
#
_symmetry.space_group_name_H-M   'P 1'
#
loop_
_entity.id
_entity.type
_entity.pdbx_description
1 polymer ?
#
loop_
_entity_poly.entity_id
_entity_poly.type
_entity_poly.pdbx_seq_one_letter_code
_entity_poly.pdbx_strand_id
1 'polypeptide(L)'
;MEILEVEHIRQWDAYTIGHEPISSLLLMERAASACFDWLMNAGYRNRRFFIFCGKGNNGGDGLVMARLLIQSGHEVTVHILEFGNKGTQDFQLNLQRLHEITSSIIFISSAEALHEIPKDAVIIDALYGSGLNKPLEGLSAELARHINNAGVEAISIDIPSGMFADSSSQGHTIVEATHTLSFQCYKLAFVMAENARWMGNLHILDIGLHPAFLKTIKPVYRLIDQGLATSILKKRNRFAHKGHFGHAALVAGSKGMMGAAVLAARSCLRSGVGKLNCHLPQCGYIIMQTSVPEAIVVSEPGEEFIEKVSALDRYDAIAIGPGWGMRPSNTGLIAEILATKKPIVIDADALNSIAQEKDSLNRLPANSILSPHPKEFERLFGAVPNDFYRLELLKQKANALQAVIVLKGHHTAVATPGGICYFNMSGNVGLAKGGSGDVLTGMLLALLAQGYPAEQAACLGVYLHGLAADLAAKCIAYESMLASDVVDYLGAAFQALY
;
A
#
# COMPACT_ATOMS: atom_id res chain seq x y z
N MET A 1 0.24 5.63 10.76
CA MET A 1 -1.22 5.37 10.81
C MET A 1 -1.45 3.86 10.75
N GLU A 2 -2.51 3.32 11.39
CA GLU A 2 -2.78 1.89 11.45
C GLU A 2 -3.81 1.50 10.38
N ILE A 3 -3.73 0.23 9.94
CA ILE A 3 -4.79 -0.42 9.16
C ILE A 3 -5.48 -1.37 10.13
N LEU A 4 -6.78 -1.22 10.30
CA LEU A 4 -7.53 -1.99 11.30
C LEU A 4 -8.55 -2.90 10.64
N GLU A 5 -8.69 -4.10 11.18
CA GLU A 5 -9.78 -5.02 10.87
C GLU A 5 -11.10 -4.49 11.45
N VAL A 6 -12.22 -4.88 10.86
CA VAL A 6 -13.56 -4.41 11.24
C VAL A 6 -13.85 -4.59 12.73
N GLU A 7 -13.39 -5.68 13.31
CA GLU A 7 -13.60 -5.95 14.74
C GLU A 7 -12.91 -4.91 15.62
N HIS A 8 -11.67 -4.50 15.29
CA HIS A 8 -10.98 -3.44 16.02
C HIS A 8 -11.64 -2.08 15.82
N ILE A 9 -12.20 -1.80 14.63
CA ILE A 9 -12.93 -0.55 14.38
C ILE A 9 -14.16 -0.47 15.27
N ARG A 10 -14.96 -1.56 15.34
CA ARG A 10 -16.12 -1.65 16.24
C ARG A 10 -15.75 -1.47 17.71
N GLN A 11 -14.65 -2.07 18.14
CA GLN A 11 -14.12 -1.91 19.48
C GLN A 11 -13.67 -0.47 19.75
N TRP A 12 -13.14 0.22 18.74
CA TRP A 12 -12.74 1.62 18.87
C TRP A 12 -13.95 2.54 19.02
N ASP A 13 -14.99 2.33 18.24
CA ASP A 13 -16.27 3.04 18.39
C ASP A 13 -16.85 2.84 19.80
N ALA A 14 -16.93 1.59 20.27
CA ALA A 14 -17.43 1.25 21.60
C ALA A 14 -16.56 1.87 22.72
N TYR A 15 -15.23 1.84 22.55
CA TYR A 15 -14.30 2.49 23.48
C TYR A 15 -14.52 3.99 23.54
N THR A 16 -14.70 4.64 22.37
CA THR A 16 -14.96 6.08 22.30
C THR A 16 -16.27 6.45 23.00
N ILE A 17 -17.36 5.72 22.73
CA ILE A 17 -18.65 5.92 23.38
C ILE A 17 -18.54 5.75 24.90
N GLY A 18 -17.75 4.78 25.37
CA GLY A 18 -17.58 4.52 26.81
C GLY A 18 -16.67 5.50 27.55
N HIS A 19 -15.79 6.23 26.86
CA HIS A 19 -14.78 7.12 27.47
C HIS A 19 -15.01 8.60 27.17
N GLU A 20 -15.78 8.93 26.14
CA GLU A 20 -16.30 10.27 25.91
C GLU A 20 -17.78 10.28 26.33
N PRO A 21 -18.33 11.38 26.84
CA PRO A 21 -19.77 11.45 27.13
C PRO A 21 -20.60 11.63 25.84
N ILE A 22 -20.44 10.70 24.90
CA ILE A 22 -21.09 10.72 23.58
C ILE A 22 -21.92 9.45 23.37
N SER A 23 -23.10 9.58 22.81
CA SER A 23 -23.92 8.44 22.41
C SER A 23 -23.53 7.91 21.01
N SER A 24 -23.91 6.67 20.69
CA SER A 24 -23.76 6.10 19.35
C SER A 24 -24.39 7.01 18.28
N LEU A 25 -25.57 7.54 18.55
CA LEU A 25 -26.29 8.47 17.66
C LEU A 25 -25.47 9.76 17.39
N LEU A 26 -24.80 10.32 18.41
CA LEU A 26 -23.97 11.51 18.25
C LEU A 26 -22.62 11.20 17.56
N LEU A 27 -22.09 10.01 17.75
CA LEU A 27 -20.90 9.57 16.98
C LEU A 27 -21.23 9.41 15.49
N MET A 28 -22.39 8.83 15.15
CA MET A 28 -22.92 8.76 13.79
C MET A 28 -23.16 10.17 13.20
N GLU A 29 -23.69 11.09 13.98
CA GLU A 29 -23.86 12.50 13.58
C GLU A 29 -22.50 13.15 13.24
N ARG A 30 -21.48 12.88 14.05
CA ARG A 30 -20.09 13.36 13.82
C ARG A 30 -19.49 12.79 12.53
N ALA A 31 -19.67 11.49 12.27
CA ALA A 31 -19.19 10.82 11.07
C ALA A 31 -19.85 11.36 9.80
N ALA A 32 -21.19 11.46 9.80
CA ALA A 32 -21.92 11.99 8.66
C ALA A 32 -21.64 13.49 8.43
N SER A 33 -21.44 14.28 9.51
CA SER A 33 -21.03 15.69 9.39
C SER A 33 -19.67 15.84 8.71
N ALA A 34 -18.71 14.96 9.02
CA ALA A 34 -17.42 14.96 8.33
C ALA A 34 -17.56 14.66 6.81
N CYS A 35 -18.47 13.76 6.44
CA CYS A 35 -18.81 13.50 5.03
C CYS A 35 -19.46 14.73 4.37
N PHE A 36 -20.40 15.38 5.05
CA PHE A 36 -21.05 16.60 4.57
C PHE A 36 -20.03 17.73 4.36
N ASP A 37 -19.14 17.96 5.32
CA ASP A 37 -18.11 18.98 5.23
C ASP A 37 -17.15 18.70 4.05
N TRP A 38 -16.80 17.42 3.84
CA TRP A 38 -16.02 17.03 2.69
C TRP A 38 -16.73 17.36 1.37
N LEU A 39 -18.02 17.03 1.23
CA LEU A 39 -18.82 17.38 0.04
C LEU A 39 -18.83 18.89 -0.24
N MET A 40 -19.06 19.69 0.81
CA MET A 40 -19.12 21.15 0.66
C MET A 40 -17.78 21.74 0.25
N ASN A 41 -16.66 21.19 0.73
CA ASN A 41 -15.31 21.61 0.39
C ASN A 41 -14.84 21.11 -0.99
N ALA A 42 -15.35 19.96 -1.43
CA ALA A 42 -15.02 19.34 -2.73
C ALA A 42 -15.83 19.95 -3.90
N GLY A 43 -16.69 20.93 -3.66
CA GLY A 43 -17.38 21.68 -4.71
C GLY A 43 -18.78 21.19 -5.08
N TYR A 44 -19.41 20.35 -4.26
CA TYR A 44 -20.75 19.79 -4.53
C TYR A 44 -21.90 20.71 -4.14
N ARG A 45 -21.67 21.98 -3.88
CA ARG A 45 -22.67 22.95 -3.33
C ARG A 45 -23.92 23.15 -4.18
N ASN A 46 -23.87 22.91 -5.48
CA ASN A 46 -24.99 23.16 -6.41
C ASN A 46 -25.45 21.88 -7.11
N ARG A 47 -25.33 20.73 -6.44
CA ARG A 47 -25.71 19.43 -6.99
C ARG A 47 -26.98 18.91 -6.32
N ARG A 48 -27.75 18.08 -7.05
CA ARG A 48 -28.83 17.28 -6.46
C ARG A 48 -28.30 15.92 -6.04
N PHE A 49 -28.87 15.36 -4.98
CA PHE A 49 -28.37 14.11 -4.41
C PHE A 49 -29.44 13.02 -4.40
N PHE A 50 -29.03 11.83 -4.81
CA PHE A 50 -29.77 10.59 -4.69
C PHE A 50 -29.06 9.71 -3.67
N ILE A 51 -29.68 9.53 -2.49
CA ILE A 51 -29.04 8.85 -1.36
C ILE A 51 -29.68 7.48 -1.20
N PHE A 52 -28.90 6.42 -1.35
CA PHE A 52 -29.34 5.05 -1.21
C PHE A 52 -28.91 4.50 0.15
N CYS A 53 -29.89 4.22 1.02
CA CYS A 53 -29.66 3.78 2.38
C CYS A 53 -30.06 2.32 2.58
N GLY A 54 -29.17 1.54 3.21
CA GLY A 54 -29.56 0.31 3.88
C GLY A 54 -30.21 0.62 5.24
N LYS A 55 -30.61 -0.42 5.99
CA LYS A 55 -31.21 -0.25 7.32
C LYS A 55 -30.22 -0.48 8.47
N GLY A 56 -28.91 -0.55 8.17
CA GLY A 56 -27.83 -0.60 9.15
C GLY A 56 -27.32 0.78 9.54
N ASN A 57 -26.19 0.81 10.26
CA ASN A 57 -25.56 2.07 10.69
C ASN A 57 -25.10 2.92 9.50
N ASN A 58 -24.55 2.30 8.44
CA ASN A 58 -24.17 3.02 7.22
C ASN A 58 -25.37 3.74 6.57
N GLY A 59 -26.55 3.09 6.56
CA GLY A 59 -27.79 3.76 6.16
C GLY A 59 -28.18 4.90 7.11
N GLY A 60 -27.89 4.75 8.40
CA GLY A 60 -28.06 5.82 9.39
C GLY A 60 -27.19 7.05 9.06
N ASP A 61 -25.93 6.85 8.70
CA ASP A 61 -25.02 7.92 8.22
C ASP A 61 -25.60 8.59 6.97
N GLY A 62 -26.15 7.80 6.01
CA GLY A 62 -26.83 8.32 4.82
C GLY A 62 -28.06 9.19 5.15
N LEU A 63 -28.87 8.81 6.15
CA LEU A 63 -30.02 9.60 6.60
C LEU A 63 -29.61 10.92 7.26
N VAL A 64 -28.52 10.91 8.05
CA VAL A 64 -27.96 12.15 8.61
C VAL A 64 -27.45 13.05 7.49
N MET A 65 -26.73 12.50 6.52
CA MET A 65 -26.28 13.23 5.32
C MET A 65 -27.44 13.86 4.58
N ALA A 66 -28.54 13.11 4.34
CA ALA A 66 -29.75 13.61 3.71
C ALA A 66 -30.30 14.83 4.46
N ARG A 67 -30.41 14.74 5.78
CA ARG A 67 -30.91 15.83 6.63
C ARG A 67 -30.03 17.07 6.54
N LEU A 68 -28.70 16.93 6.63
CA LEU A 68 -27.77 18.05 6.53
C LEU A 68 -27.82 18.74 5.15
N LEU A 69 -27.89 17.94 4.07
CA LEU A 69 -28.00 18.46 2.71
C LEU A 69 -29.33 19.22 2.49
N ILE A 70 -30.46 18.69 2.95
CA ILE A 70 -31.78 19.38 2.87
C ILE A 70 -31.75 20.69 3.65
N GLN A 71 -31.24 20.67 4.88
CA GLN A 71 -31.12 21.88 5.71
C GLN A 71 -30.18 22.94 5.10
N SER A 72 -29.23 22.53 4.26
CA SER A 72 -28.36 23.44 3.50
C SER A 72 -28.94 23.86 2.15
N GLY A 73 -30.20 23.50 1.84
CA GLY A 73 -30.92 23.94 0.65
C GLY A 73 -30.70 23.10 -0.60
N HIS A 74 -30.13 21.88 -0.48
CA HIS A 74 -29.95 20.99 -1.62
C HIS A 74 -31.22 20.18 -1.93
N GLU A 75 -31.40 19.85 -3.19
CA GLU A 75 -32.39 18.89 -3.63
C GLU A 75 -31.92 17.46 -3.33
N VAL A 76 -32.67 16.74 -2.51
CA VAL A 76 -32.32 15.40 -2.03
C VAL A 76 -33.48 14.45 -2.19
N THR A 77 -33.24 13.29 -2.80
CA THR A 77 -34.19 12.16 -2.81
C THR A 77 -33.54 10.99 -2.08
N VAL A 78 -34.21 10.46 -1.07
CA VAL A 78 -33.71 9.35 -0.26
C VAL A 78 -34.38 8.05 -0.67
N HIS A 79 -33.62 7.03 -0.93
CA HIS A 79 -34.07 5.69 -1.27
C HIS A 79 -33.64 4.71 -0.18
N ILE A 80 -34.59 4.04 0.43
CA ILE A 80 -34.36 3.07 1.52
C ILE A 80 -34.65 1.67 1.00
N LEU A 81 -33.65 0.80 1.08
CA LEU A 81 -33.80 -0.60 0.70
C LEU A 81 -34.61 -1.36 1.74
N GLU A 82 -35.75 -1.91 1.33
CA GLU A 82 -36.75 -2.47 2.23
C GLU A 82 -36.76 -4.01 2.21
N PHE A 83 -36.52 -4.64 3.37
CA PHE A 83 -36.55 -6.10 3.56
C PHE A 83 -37.51 -6.57 4.67
N GLY A 84 -38.42 -5.70 5.13
CA GLY A 84 -39.36 -6.04 6.18
C GLY A 84 -38.82 -6.01 7.61
N ASN A 85 -37.52 -5.73 7.84
CA ASN A 85 -36.96 -5.50 9.18
C ASN A 85 -36.94 -4.01 9.54
N LYS A 86 -36.85 -3.70 10.84
CA LYS A 86 -36.82 -2.31 11.33
C LYS A 86 -35.46 -1.62 11.18
N GLY A 87 -34.38 -2.37 11.02
CA GLY A 87 -33.01 -1.83 11.04
C GLY A 87 -32.49 -1.53 12.44
N THR A 88 -31.32 -0.84 12.50
CA THR A 88 -30.68 -0.46 13.77
C THR A 88 -31.46 0.66 14.47
N GLN A 89 -31.24 0.81 15.77
CA GLN A 89 -31.87 1.86 16.57
C GLN A 89 -31.49 3.25 16.06
N ASP A 90 -30.22 3.49 15.77
CA ASP A 90 -29.72 4.78 15.27
C ASP A 90 -30.29 5.11 13.88
N PHE A 91 -30.43 4.10 12.99
CA PHE A 91 -31.15 4.26 11.73
C PHE A 91 -32.58 4.71 11.92
N GLN A 92 -33.34 4.07 12.83
CA GLN A 92 -34.75 4.41 13.09
C GLN A 92 -34.90 5.84 13.63
N LEU A 93 -34.04 6.25 14.56
CA LEU A 93 -34.07 7.60 15.12
C LEU A 93 -33.76 8.66 14.04
N ASN A 94 -32.79 8.38 13.17
CA ASN A 94 -32.46 9.31 12.08
C ASN A 94 -33.53 9.33 10.99
N LEU A 95 -34.19 8.21 10.72
CA LEU A 95 -35.36 8.16 9.83
C LEU A 95 -36.52 9.01 10.37
N GLN A 96 -36.81 8.92 11.67
CA GLN A 96 -37.80 9.77 12.31
C GLN A 96 -37.46 11.26 12.15
N ARG A 97 -36.24 11.66 12.45
CA ARG A 97 -35.77 13.04 12.29
C ARG A 97 -35.85 13.53 10.83
N LEU A 98 -35.59 12.65 9.86
CA LEU A 98 -35.66 13.00 8.45
C LEU A 98 -37.10 13.20 8.01
N HIS A 99 -38.08 12.41 8.50
CA HIS A 99 -39.50 12.56 8.22
C HIS A 99 -40.09 13.89 8.70
N GLU A 100 -39.45 14.54 9.70
CA GLU A 100 -39.88 15.85 10.19
C GLU A 100 -39.61 16.99 9.20
N ILE A 101 -38.70 16.78 8.23
CA ILE A 101 -38.24 17.82 7.30
C ILE A 101 -38.51 17.52 5.83
N THR A 102 -38.79 16.27 5.46
CA THR A 102 -39.07 15.89 4.07
C THR A 102 -39.97 14.68 3.96
N SER A 103 -40.75 14.65 2.88
CA SER A 103 -41.54 13.50 2.43
C SER A 103 -40.91 12.81 1.21
N SER A 104 -39.76 13.29 0.70
CA SER A 104 -39.07 12.74 -0.47
C SER A 104 -38.25 11.49 -0.10
N ILE A 105 -38.95 10.49 0.48
CA ILE A 105 -38.37 9.21 0.91
C ILE A 105 -39.10 8.08 0.18
N ILE A 106 -38.35 7.30 -0.58
CA ILE A 106 -38.84 6.19 -1.39
C ILE A 106 -38.34 4.88 -0.80
N PHE A 107 -39.24 3.94 -0.51
CA PHE A 107 -38.89 2.60 -0.06
C PHE A 107 -38.80 1.65 -1.26
N ILE A 108 -37.65 1.07 -1.48
CA ILE A 108 -37.39 0.12 -2.57
C ILE A 108 -37.65 -1.29 -2.05
N SER A 109 -38.76 -1.89 -2.44
CA SER A 109 -39.14 -3.26 -2.08
C SER A 109 -39.09 -4.24 -3.25
N SER A 110 -38.92 -3.73 -4.48
CA SER A 110 -38.81 -4.54 -5.70
C SER A 110 -38.01 -3.80 -6.79
N ALA A 111 -37.60 -4.50 -7.83
CA ALA A 111 -36.86 -3.94 -8.95
C ALA A 111 -37.65 -2.87 -9.75
N GLU A 112 -38.99 -2.99 -9.79
CA GLU A 112 -39.84 -2.03 -10.46
C GLU A 112 -39.85 -0.65 -9.78
N ALA A 113 -39.44 -0.57 -8.51
CA ALA A 113 -39.27 0.69 -7.78
C ALA A 113 -37.93 1.39 -8.07
N LEU A 114 -37.08 0.83 -8.92
CA LEU A 114 -35.81 1.45 -9.34
C LEU A 114 -36.09 2.46 -10.45
N HIS A 115 -36.22 3.72 -10.09
CA HIS A 115 -36.42 4.82 -11.03
C HIS A 115 -35.14 5.29 -11.67
N GLU A 116 -35.23 5.89 -12.86
CA GLU A 116 -34.08 6.48 -13.56
C GLU A 116 -33.41 7.57 -12.70
N ILE A 117 -32.10 7.52 -12.62
CA ILE A 117 -31.30 8.51 -11.91
C ILE A 117 -30.91 9.62 -12.89
N PRO A 118 -31.25 10.88 -12.62
CA PRO A 118 -30.93 12.01 -13.50
C PRO A 118 -29.41 12.16 -13.72
N LYS A 119 -29.03 12.53 -14.94
CA LYS A 119 -27.60 12.64 -15.33
C LYS A 119 -26.82 13.74 -14.60
N ASP A 120 -27.50 14.73 -14.03
CA ASP A 120 -26.95 15.80 -13.21
C ASP A 120 -26.89 15.47 -11.71
N ALA A 121 -27.39 14.30 -11.31
CA ALA A 121 -27.39 13.87 -9.92
C ALA A 121 -26.00 13.38 -9.47
N VAL A 122 -25.79 13.42 -8.15
CA VAL A 122 -24.71 12.71 -7.44
C VAL A 122 -25.34 11.64 -6.58
N ILE A 123 -24.83 10.43 -6.69
CA ILE A 123 -25.27 9.32 -5.85
C ILE A 123 -24.46 9.31 -4.57
N ILE A 124 -25.15 9.14 -3.44
CA ILE A 124 -24.54 8.76 -2.16
C ILE A 124 -24.92 7.30 -1.89
N ASP A 125 -23.92 6.42 -1.92
CA ASP A 125 -24.06 5.02 -1.56
C ASP A 125 -23.83 4.84 -0.04
N ALA A 126 -24.92 4.59 0.66
CA ALA A 126 -24.97 4.30 2.09
C ALA A 126 -25.76 2.99 2.35
N LEU A 127 -25.70 2.02 1.41
CA LEU A 127 -26.42 0.75 1.54
C LEU A 127 -25.80 -0.15 2.60
N TYR A 128 -24.49 -0.44 2.46
CA TYR A 128 -23.78 -1.36 3.35
C TYR A 128 -22.38 -0.83 3.62
N GLY A 129 -22.00 -0.75 4.89
CA GLY A 129 -20.65 -0.39 5.33
C GLY A 129 -19.76 -1.62 5.57
N SER A 130 -18.66 -1.40 6.25
CA SER A 130 -17.61 -2.39 6.57
C SER A 130 -18.10 -3.62 7.34
N GLY A 131 -19.26 -3.55 7.95
CA GLY A 131 -19.91 -4.69 8.62
C GLY A 131 -20.48 -5.78 7.71
N LEU A 132 -20.44 -5.60 6.40
CA LEU A 132 -20.95 -6.57 5.43
C LEU A 132 -20.06 -7.84 5.42
N ASN A 133 -20.70 -9.02 5.54
CA ASN A 133 -20.00 -10.31 5.60
C ASN A 133 -20.57 -11.36 4.65
N LYS A 134 -21.50 -10.97 3.76
CA LYS A 134 -22.07 -11.82 2.70
C LYS A 134 -22.16 -11.02 1.41
N PRO A 135 -21.98 -11.66 0.24
CA PRO A 135 -22.19 -11.00 -1.05
C PRO A 135 -23.58 -10.37 -1.15
N LEU A 136 -23.69 -9.30 -1.94
CA LEU A 136 -25.01 -8.75 -2.27
C LEU A 136 -25.75 -9.73 -3.19
N GLU A 137 -26.99 -10.02 -2.86
CA GLU A 137 -27.87 -10.92 -3.61
C GLU A 137 -29.24 -10.26 -3.85
N GLY A 138 -30.02 -10.79 -4.79
CA GLY A 138 -31.38 -10.31 -5.09
C GLY A 138 -31.44 -8.81 -5.29
N LEU A 139 -32.41 -8.15 -4.67
CA LEU A 139 -32.67 -6.71 -4.81
C LEU A 139 -31.48 -5.83 -4.45
N SER A 140 -30.66 -6.23 -3.46
CA SER A 140 -29.42 -5.49 -3.10
C SER A 140 -28.42 -5.48 -4.26
N ALA A 141 -28.23 -6.63 -4.91
CA ALA A 141 -27.32 -6.73 -6.06
C ALA A 141 -27.88 -6.01 -7.30
N GLU A 142 -29.21 -6.05 -7.49
CA GLU A 142 -29.89 -5.31 -8.56
C GLU A 142 -29.74 -3.80 -8.37
N LEU A 143 -29.93 -3.31 -7.15
CA LEU A 143 -29.74 -1.89 -6.81
C LEU A 143 -28.28 -1.44 -7.02
N ALA A 144 -27.29 -2.23 -6.59
CA ALA A 144 -25.88 -1.91 -6.83
C ALA A 144 -25.57 -1.84 -8.34
N ARG A 145 -26.09 -2.79 -9.14
CA ARG A 145 -25.97 -2.73 -10.61
C ARG A 145 -26.70 -1.52 -11.20
N HIS A 146 -27.86 -1.15 -10.67
CA HIS A 146 -28.61 0.04 -11.12
C HIS A 146 -27.80 1.33 -10.87
N ILE A 147 -27.17 1.46 -9.68
CA ILE A 147 -26.25 2.56 -9.36
C ILE A 147 -25.09 2.61 -10.36
N ASN A 148 -24.42 1.48 -10.59
CA ASN A 148 -23.28 1.42 -11.52
C ASN A 148 -23.67 1.78 -12.96
N ASN A 149 -24.87 1.37 -13.41
CA ASN A 149 -25.38 1.63 -14.76
C ASN A 149 -25.90 3.06 -14.96
N ALA A 150 -26.11 3.82 -13.88
CA ALA A 150 -26.59 5.20 -13.97
C ALA A 150 -25.62 6.12 -14.72
N GLY A 151 -24.30 5.81 -14.71
CA GLY A 151 -23.25 6.57 -15.40
C GLY A 151 -23.14 7.99 -14.87
N VAL A 152 -23.38 8.18 -13.57
CA VAL A 152 -23.22 9.42 -12.81
C VAL A 152 -22.24 9.20 -11.68
N GLU A 153 -21.78 10.27 -11.07
CA GLU A 153 -20.83 10.22 -9.98
C GLU A 153 -21.44 9.55 -8.74
N ALA A 154 -20.76 8.56 -8.18
CA ALA A 154 -21.16 7.84 -6.97
C ALA A 154 -20.12 8.03 -5.85
N ILE A 155 -20.59 8.40 -4.68
CA ILE A 155 -19.79 8.61 -3.46
C ILE A 155 -20.25 7.59 -2.42
N SER A 156 -19.37 6.65 -2.07
CA SER A 156 -19.67 5.64 -1.06
C SER A 156 -19.25 6.09 0.33
N ILE A 157 -20.15 5.93 1.29
CA ILE A 157 -19.86 6.17 2.72
C ILE A 157 -19.25 4.91 3.33
N ASP A 158 -18.20 5.06 4.10
CA ASP A 158 -17.45 4.02 4.81
C ASP A 158 -16.65 3.09 3.89
N ILE A 159 -17.31 2.37 2.99
CA ILE A 159 -16.74 1.45 1.99
C ILE A 159 -17.78 1.25 0.87
N PRO A 160 -17.37 1.05 -0.40
CA PRO A 160 -18.32 0.76 -1.47
C PRO A 160 -19.20 -0.44 -1.14
N SER A 161 -20.52 -0.28 -1.25
CA SER A 161 -21.45 -1.33 -0.88
C SER A 161 -21.24 -2.60 -1.70
N GLY A 162 -21.10 -3.73 -1.01
CA GLY A 162 -20.77 -5.03 -1.60
C GLY A 162 -19.30 -5.42 -1.42
N MET A 163 -18.41 -4.49 -1.06
CA MET A 163 -17.01 -4.77 -0.77
C MET A 163 -16.84 -5.24 0.67
N PHE A 164 -16.07 -6.31 0.87
CA PHE A 164 -15.64 -6.77 2.19
C PHE A 164 -14.39 -6.00 2.64
N ALA A 165 -14.36 -5.63 3.90
CA ALA A 165 -13.23 -4.88 4.45
C ALA A 165 -11.98 -5.73 4.71
N ASP A 166 -12.16 -7.01 5.12
CA ASP A 166 -11.09 -7.86 5.63
C ASP A 166 -10.85 -9.14 4.78
N SER A 167 -11.56 -9.27 3.65
CA SER A 167 -11.44 -10.43 2.76
C SER A 167 -11.71 -10.06 1.31
N SER A 168 -11.38 -10.98 0.38
CA SER A 168 -11.57 -10.75 -1.04
C SER A 168 -13.05 -10.62 -1.42
N SER A 169 -13.31 -9.67 -2.29
CA SER A 169 -14.63 -9.42 -2.89
C SER A 169 -14.68 -9.79 -4.37
N GLN A 170 -13.72 -10.58 -4.86
CA GLN A 170 -13.70 -11.00 -6.26
C GLN A 170 -14.96 -11.78 -6.61
N GLY A 171 -15.58 -11.44 -7.74
CA GLY A 171 -16.82 -12.07 -8.21
C GLY A 171 -18.09 -11.52 -7.58
N HIS A 172 -18.01 -10.59 -6.64
CA HIS A 172 -19.17 -9.95 -6.04
C HIS A 172 -19.72 -8.78 -6.89
N THR A 173 -20.98 -8.47 -6.70
CA THR A 173 -21.58 -7.20 -7.15
C THR A 173 -21.21 -6.13 -6.14
N ILE A 174 -20.53 -5.08 -6.60
CA ILE A 174 -20.01 -3.99 -5.76
C ILE A 174 -20.36 -2.67 -6.43
N VAL A 175 -20.68 -1.63 -5.66
CA VAL A 175 -20.83 -0.27 -6.16
C VAL A 175 -19.46 0.26 -6.62
N GLU A 176 -19.42 0.79 -7.84
CA GLU A 176 -18.22 1.43 -8.40
C GLU A 176 -18.22 2.90 -8.04
N ALA A 177 -17.54 3.24 -6.94
CA ALA A 177 -17.49 4.60 -6.43
C ALA A 177 -16.51 5.47 -7.21
N THR A 178 -16.85 6.74 -7.40
CA THR A 178 -15.91 7.79 -7.82
C THR A 178 -15.06 8.27 -6.65
N HIS A 179 -15.69 8.35 -5.48
CA HIS A 179 -15.05 8.67 -4.21
C HIS A 179 -15.54 7.73 -3.12
N THR A 180 -14.66 7.34 -2.21
CA THR A 180 -14.98 6.61 -0.99
C THR A 180 -14.60 7.47 0.21
N LEU A 181 -15.60 7.81 1.06
CA LEU A 181 -15.42 8.56 2.29
C LEU A 181 -15.40 7.59 3.46
N SER A 182 -14.24 7.20 3.91
CA SER A 182 -14.05 6.24 4.99
C SER A 182 -13.63 6.92 6.29
N PHE A 183 -13.89 6.27 7.41
CA PHE A 183 -13.74 6.87 8.73
C PHE A 183 -12.47 6.43 9.44
N GLN A 184 -11.77 7.40 10.04
CA GLN A 184 -10.72 7.34 11.05
C GLN A 184 -9.45 6.59 10.64
N CYS A 185 -9.54 5.43 9.99
CA CYS A 185 -8.38 4.60 9.63
C CYS A 185 -8.58 3.88 8.30
N TYR A 186 -7.49 3.39 7.75
CA TYR A 186 -7.55 2.50 6.60
C TYR A 186 -8.11 1.14 6.97
N LYS A 187 -8.91 0.56 6.06
CA LYS A 187 -9.31 -0.85 6.09
C LYS A 187 -8.39 -1.66 5.19
N LEU A 188 -8.22 -2.94 5.48
CA LEU A 188 -7.31 -3.80 4.71
C LEU A 188 -7.66 -3.84 3.22
N ALA A 189 -8.95 -3.86 2.89
CA ALA A 189 -9.44 -3.83 1.50
C ALA A 189 -8.90 -2.66 0.67
N PHE A 190 -8.60 -1.51 1.29
CA PHE A 190 -8.16 -0.31 0.58
C PHE A 190 -6.72 -0.36 0.07
N VAL A 191 -5.91 -1.26 0.59
CA VAL A 191 -4.53 -1.46 0.15
C VAL A 191 -4.38 -2.67 -0.78
N MET A 192 -5.47 -3.38 -1.10
CA MET A 192 -5.50 -4.51 -2.03
C MET A 192 -5.75 -4.02 -3.46
N ALA A 193 -4.83 -4.32 -4.37
CA ALA A 193 -4.90 -3.85 -5.76
C ALA A 193 -6.14 -4.38 -6.50
N GLU A 194 -6.61 -5.57 -6.14
CA GLU A 194 -7.83 -6.17 -6.71
C GLU A 194 -9.08 -5.31 -6.53
N ASN A 195 -9.11 -4.45 -5.50
CA ASN A 195 -10.23 -3.60 -5.16
C ASN A 195 -10.18 -2.20 -5.80
N ALA A 196 -9.08 -1.83 -6.43
CA ALA A 196 -8.82 -0.45 -6.91
C ALA A 196 -9.94 0.12 -7.79
N ARG A 197 -10.56 -0.72 -8.65
CA ARG A 197 -11.62 -0.27 -9.57
C ARG A 197 -12.91 0.16 -8.89
N TRP A 198 -13.17 -0.31 -7.65
CA TRP A 198 -14.43 -0.03 -6.96
C TRP A 198 -14.36 1.17 -6.01
N MET A 199 -13.15 1.54 -5.56
CA MET A 199 -12.96 2.53 -4.51
C MET A 199 -12.95 3.98 -5.01
N GLY A 200 -12.59 4.19 -6.27
CA GLY A 200 -12.30 5.53 -6.77
C GLY A 200 -11.22 6.23 -5.94
N ASN A 201 -11.40 7.52 -5.69
CA ASN A 201 -10.53 8.29 -4.83
C ASN A 201 -10.90 8.09 -3.35
N LEU A 202 -10.00 7.49 -2.58
CA LEU A 202 -10.21 7.21 -1.16
C LEU A 202 -9.87 8.44 -0.29
N HIS A 203 -10.78 8.77 0.62
CA HIS A 203 -10.63 9.84 1.61
C HIS A 203 -10.87 9.27 3.01
N ILE A 204 -9.88 9.39 3.88
CA ILE A 204 -9.99 8.99 5.29
C ILE A 204 -10.35 10.24 6.10
N LEU A 205 -11.56 10.25 6.63
CA LEU A 205 -12.10 11.34 7.41
C LEU A 205 -11.85 11.09 8.90
N ASP A 206 -11.25 12.05 9.58
CA ASP A 206 -11.11 12.00 11.05
C ASP A 206 -12.47 12.31 11.68
N ILE A 207 -12.99 11.35 12.44
CA ILE A 207 -14.24 11.46 13.20
C ILE A 207 -14.01 11.58 14.71
N GLY A 208 -12.74 11.78 15.10
CA GLY A 208 -12.34 12.02 16.48
C GLY A 208 -12.55 10.82 17.40
N LEU A 209 -12.22 9.60 16.97
CA LEU A 209 -12.24 8.44 17.85
C LEU A 209 -11.14 8.56 18.91
N HIS A 210 -11.43 8.08 20.12
CA HIS A 210 -10.58 8.29 21.30
C HIS A 210 -9.19 7.64 21.12
N PRO A 211 -8.08 8.42 21.11
CA PRO A 211 -6.76 7.92 20.67
C PRO A 211 -6.12 6.90 21.63
N ALA A 212 -6.57 6.85 22.90
CA ALA A 212 -6.03 5.89 23.86
C ALA A 212 -6.35 4.44 23.50
N PHE A 213 -7.39 4.18 22.69
CA PHE A 213 -7.71 2.83 22.22
C PHE A 213 -6.54 2.18 21.48
N LEU A 214 -5.84 2.93 20.61
CA LEU A 214 -4.72 2.39 19.83
C LEU A 214 -3.58 1.84 20.72
N LYS A 215 -3.49 2.26 21.98
CA LYS A 215 -2.52 1.72 22.95
C LYS A 215 -2.96 0.36 23.53
N THR A 216 -4.22 0.00 23.39
CA THR A 216 -4.77 -1.27 23.91
C THR A 216 -4.66 -2.44 22.94
N ILE A 217 -4.41 -2.16 21.67
CA ILE A 217 -4.30 -3.16 20.60
C ILE A 217 -2.87 -3.27 20.05
N LYS A 218 -2.60 -4.35 19.36
CA LYS A 218 -1.33 -4.57 18.61
C LYS A 218 -1.66 -4.82 17.14
N PRO A 219 -1.85 -3.76 16.34
CA PRO A 219 -2.17 -3.93 14.93
C PRO A 219 -1.09 -4.71 14.19
N VAL A 220 -1.53 -5.68 13.39
CA VAL A 220 -0.62 -6.47 12.53
C VAL A 220 -0.37 -5.80 11.19
N TYR A 221 -1.20 -4.83 10.81
CA TYR A 221 -1.09 -4.06 9.58
C TYR A 221 -0.86 -2.58 9.89
N ARG A 222 0.12 -1.97 9.22
CA ARG A 222 0.50 -0.57 9.44
C ARG A 222 0.81 0.13 8.13
N LEU A 223 0.59 1.43 8.08
CA LEU A 223 1.08 2.27 6.99
C LEU A 223 2.51 2.73 7.26
N ILE A 224 3.30 2.79 6.19
CA ILE A 224 4.58 3.50 6.23
C ILE A 224 4.28 4.95 5.85
N ASP A 225 4.22 5.80 6.86
CA ASP A 225 4.02 7.24 6.71
C ASP A 225 5.31 8.02 7.03
N GLN A 226 5.26 9.33 6.83
CA GLN A 226 6.39 10.22 7.10
C GLN A 226 6.86 10.13 8.56
N GLY A 227 5.91 9.99 9.51
CA GLY A 227 6.24 9.89 10.94
C GLY A 227 7.07 8.64 11.23
N LEU A 228 6.68 7.48 10.69
CA LEU A 228 7.46 6.24 10.82
C LEU A 228 8.83 6.39 10.15
N ALA A 229 8.87 6.88 8.90
CA ALA A 229 10.13 7.06 8.17
C ALA A 229 11.10 8.00 8.91
N THR A 230 10.60 9.12 9.43
CA THR A 230 11.39 10.07 10.24
C THR A 230 11.90 9.41 11.54
N SER A 231 11.08 8.59 12.20
CA SER A 231 11.49 7.89 13.43
C SER A 231 12.60 6.86 13.20
N ILE A 232 12.64 6.26 12.00
CA ILE A 232 13.66 5.27 11.60
C ILE A 232 14.96 5.97 11.18
N LEU A 233 14.89 7.14 10.54
CA LEU A 233 16.05 7.81 9.96
C LEU A 233 17.07 8.20 11.01
N LYS A 234 18.28 7.64 10.92
CA LYS A 234 19.39 7.96 11.84
C LYS A 234 20.02 9.29 11.47
N LYS A 235 20.02 10.23 12.42
CA LYS A 235 20.73 11.51 12.24
C LYS A 235 22.25 11.28 12.16
N ARG A 236 22.89 11.92 11.17
CA ARG A 236 24.34 11.80 10.98
C ARG A 236 25.11 12.66 11.98
N ASN A 237 26.11 12.06 12.63
CA ASN A 237 27.03 12.81 13.48
C ASN A 237 27.96 13.65 12.58
N ARG A 238 28.15 14.93 12.91
CA ARG A 238 29.00 15.87 12.18
C ARG A 238 30.49 15.46 12.13
N PHE A 239 30.93 14.61 13.06
CA PHE A 239 32.30 14.11 13.12
C PHE A 239 32.44 12.70 12.49
N ALA A 240 31.38 12.16 11.89
CA ALA A 240 31.45 10.86 11.25
C ALA A 240 32.28 10.90 9.96
N HIS A 241 32.91 9.80 9.65
CA HIS A 241 33.63 9.59 8.39
C HIS A 241 33.06 8.38 7.63
N LYS A 242 33.47 8.19 6.38
CA LYS A 242 32.92 7.13 5.49
C LYS A 242 32.88 5.73 6.12
N GLY A 243 33.79 5.38 7.03
CA GLY A 243 33.79 4.09 7.72
C GLY A 243 32.59 3.86 8.66
N HIS A 244 31.95 4.93 9.15
CA HIS A 244 30.76 4.83 10.01
C HIS A 244 29.46 4.55 9.23
N PHE A 245 29.50 4.69 7.90
CA PHE A 245 28.33 4.54 7.03
C PHE A 245 28.34 3.24 6.23
N GLY A 246 29.14 2.29 6.66
CA GLY A 246 29.17 0.94 6.14
C GLY A 246 29.93 0.78 4.81
N HIS A 247 30.19 -0.48 4.49
CA HIS A 247 30.88 -0.93 3.28
C HIS A 247 30.02 -1.99 2.59
N ALA A 248 29.39 -1.65 1.48
CA ALA A 248 28.48 -2.49 0.73
C ALA A 248 29.15 -3.23 -0.42
N ALA A 249 28.67 -4.44 -0.73
CA ALA A 249 28.97 -5.17 -1.95
C ALA A 249 27.72 -5.32 -2.82
N LEU A 250 27.81 -4.94 -4.08
CA LEU A 250 26.78 -5.18 -5.09
C LEU A 250 27.31 -6.19 -6.11
N VAL A 251 26.72 -7.39 -6.17
CA VAL A 251 27.02 -8.44 -7.14
C VAL A 251 25.94 -8.40 -8.22
N ALA A 252 26.22 -7.81 -9.37
CA ALA A 252 25.21 -7.45 -10.35
C ALA A 252 25.77 -7.35 -11.76
N GLY A 253 24.87 -7.24 -12.74
CA GLY A 253 25.20 -6.97 -14.12
C GLY A 253 25.66 -8.18 -14.91
N SER A 254 25.39 -8.12 -16.21
CA SER A 254 25.86 -9.04 -17.24
C SER A 254 25.84 -8.32 -18.59
N LYS A 255 26.41 -8.93 -19.62
CA LYS A 255 26.38 -8.36 -20.98
C LYS A 255 24.95 -8.07 -21.42
N GLY A 256 24.70 -6.81 -21.81
CA GLY A 256 23.38 -6.31 -22.18
C GLY A 256 22.50 -5.84 -21.00
N MET A 257 22.85 -6.13 -19.73
CA MET A 257 22.07 -5.75 -18.54
C MET A 257 22.87 -4.94 -17.50
N MET A 258 24.00 -4.33 -17.89
CA MET A 258 24.81 -3.49 -17.00
C MET A 258 24.06 -2.26 -16.48
N GLY A 259 23.02 -1.79 -17.18
CA GLY A 259 22.21 -0.66 -16.73
C GLY A 259 21.56 -0.89 -15.36
N ALA A 260 21.12 -2.11 -15.06
CA ALA A 260 20.58 -2.48 -13.76
C ALA A 260 21.63 -2.33 -12.64
N ALA A 261 22.86 -2.79 -12.87
CA ALA A 261 23.97 -2.63 -11.93
C ALA A 261 24.32 -1.15 -11.71
N VAL A 262 24.28 -0.32 -12.76
CA VAL A 262 24.54 1.13 -12.68
C VAL A 262 23.46 1.82 -11.84
N LEU A 263 22.18 1.53 -12.07
CA LEU A 263 21.08 2.11 -11.30
C LEU A 263 21.15 1.73 -9.82
N ALA A 264 21.40 0.46 -9.52
CA ALA A 264 21.57 -0.01 -8.16
C ALA A 264 22.80 0.62 -7.46
N ALA A 265 23.92 0.77 -8.18
CA ALA A 265 25.11 1.42 -7.63
C ALA A 265 24.89 2.91 -7.32
N ARG A 266 24.28 3.66 -8.26
CA ARG A 266 23.97 5.07 -8.08
C ARG A 266 23.00 5.29 -6.90
N SER A 267 21.93 4.50 -6.83
CA SER A 267 20.95 4.60 -5.73
C SER A 267 21.55 4.21 -4.38
N CYS A 268 22.42 3.22 -4.35
CA CYS A 268 23.16 2.82 -3.14
C CYS A 268 23.99 4.00 -2.59
N LEU A 269 24.80 4.63 -3.44
CA LEU A 269 25.61 5.79 -3.06
C LEU A 269 24.74 6.99 -2.64
N ARG A 270 23.67 7.29 -3.40
CA ARG A 270 22.70 8.36 -3.07
C ARG A 270 21.94 8.10 -1.76
N SER A 271 21.83 6.84 -1.33
CA SER A 271 21.23 6.44 -0.06
C SER A 271 22.21 6.44 1.12
N GLY A 272 23.42 6.95 0.90
CA GLY A 272 24.33 7.38 1.95
C GLY A 272 25.29 6.33 2.50
N VAL A 273 25.53 5.21 1.80
CA VAL A 273 26.57 4.26 2.16
C VAL A 273 27.96 4.91 2.12
N GLY A 274 28.83 4.49 3.01
CA GLY A 274 30.18 5.07 3.11
C GLY A 274 31.16 4.59 2.01
N LYS A 275 31.01 3.33 1.58
CA LYS A 275 31.80 2.71 0.50
C LYS A 275 30.96 1.69 -0.23
N LEU A 276 31.07 1.64 -1.55
CA LEU A 276 30.44 0.64 -2.40
C LEU A 276 31.48 -0.05 -3.28
N ASN A 277 31.53 -1.39 -3.23
CA ASN A 277 32.20 -2.21 -4.21
C ASN A 277 31.16 -2.90 -5.11
N CYS A 278 31.36 -2.79 -6.41
CA CYS A 278 30.57 -3.48 -7.41
C CYS A 278 31.34 -4.66 -7.97
N HIS A 279 30.88 -5.86 -7.70
CA HIS A 279 31.41 -7.12 -8.25
C HIS A 279 30.71 -7.37 -9.58
N LEU A 280 31.41 -7.29 -10.68
CA LEU A 280 30.89 -7.25 -12.05
C LEU A 280 31.69 -8.21 -12.95
N PRO A 281 31.09 -8.72 -14.05
CA PRO A 281 31.85 -9.37 -15.10
C PRO A 281 32.79 -8.37 -15.78
N GLN A 282 33.78 -8.87 -16.51
CA GLN A 282 34.81 -8.02 -17.13
C GLN A 282 34.21 -6.95 -18.06
N CYS A 283 33.18 -7.29 -18.84
CA CYS A 283 32.48 -6.33 -19.73
C CYS A 283 31.89 -5.13 -18.98
N GLY A 284 31.66 -5.25 -17.68
CA GLY A 284 31.06 -4.20 -16.83
C GLY A 284 32.06 -3.14 -16.34
N TYR A 285 33.39 -3.41 -16.41
CA TYR A 285 34.38 -2.55 -15.77
C TYR A 285 34.33 -1.10 -16.27
N ILE A 286 34.52 -0.91 -17.58
CA ILE A 286 34.53 0.45 -18.18
C ILE A 286 33.16 1.14 -17.97
N ILE A 287 32.07 0.40 -18.15
CA ILE A 287 30.70 0.94 -18.01
C ILE A 287 30.49 1.52 -16.60
N MET A 288 30.86 0.75 -15.56
CA MET A 288 30.66 1.18 -14.17
C MET A 288 31.57 2.35 -13.80
N GLN A 289 32.87 2.26 -14.17
CA GLN A 289 33.82 3.35 -13.86
C GLN A 289 33.49 4.67 -14.55
N THR A 290 32.86 4.61 -15.73
CA THR A 290 32.39 5.81 -16.44
C THR A 290 31.10 6.37 -15.84
N SER A 291 30.17 5.48 -15.49
CA SER A 291 28.81 5.89 -15.07
C SER A 291 28.70 6.21 -13.58
N VAL A 292 29.58 5.60 -12.74
CA VAL A 292 29.55 5.72 -11.27
C VAL A 292 31.00 5.78 -10.75
N PRO A 293 31.69 6.89 -10.94
CA PRO A 293 33.13 7.00 -10.58
C PRO A 293 33.37 6.86 -9.07
N GLU A 294 32.38 7.04 -8.22
CA GLU A 294 32.48 6.86 -6.76
C GLU A 294 32.46 5.38 -6.32
N ALA A 295 32.05 4.46 -7.20
CA ALA A 295 32.04 3.03 -6.90
C ALA A 295 33.40 2.40 -7.18
N ILE A 296 33.82 1.46 -6.32
CA ILE A 296 35.00 0.64 -6.53
C ILE A 296 34.55 -0.58 -7.33
N VAL A 297 35.17 -0.84 -8.47
CA VAL A 297 34.90 -2.04 -9.28
C VAL A 297 35.81 -3.19 -8.89
N VAL A 298 35.22 -4.35 -8.65
CA VAL A 298 35.86 -5.63 -8.56
C VAL A 298 35.52 -6.40 -9.83
N SER A 299 36.44 -6.51 -10.75
CA SER A 299 36.26 -7.30 -11.98
C SER A 299 36.41 -8.77 -11.64
N GLU A 300 35.28 -9.48 -11.64
CA GLU A 300 35.24 -10.91 -11.35
C GLU A 300 35.55 -11.75 -12.59
N PRO A 301 35.96 -13.02 -12.41
CA PRO A 301 36.12 -13.94 -13.53
C PRO A 301 34.83 -14.06 -14.37
N GLY A 302 35.00 -14.13 -15.67
CA GLY A 302 33.94 -14.19 -16.67
C GLY A 302 33.79 -12.89 -17.46
N GLU A 303 33.82 -13.02 -18.80
CA GLU A 303 33.72 -11.86 -19.71
C GLU A 303 32.35 -11.25 -19.71
N GLU A 304 31.30 -12.04 -19.91
CA GLU A 304 29.94 -11.60 -20.08
C GLU A 304 29.08 -11.76 -18.83
N PHE A 305 29.46 -12.67 -17.94
CA PHE A 305 28.74 -13.03 -16.71
C PHE A 305 29.73 -13.31 -15.58
N ILE A 306 29.27 -13.15 -14.35
CA ILE A 306 30.07 -13.52 -13.18
C ILE A 306 30.14 -15.05 -13.08
N GLU A 307 31.32 -15.62 -13.13
CA GLU A 307 31.57 -17.08 -13.01
C GLU A 307 32.02 -17.48 -11.59
N LYS A 308 32.59 -16.56 -10.87
CA LYS A 308 33.06 -16.72 -9.49
C LYS A 308 33.00 -15.39 -8.79
N VAL A 309 32.75 -15.40 -7.49
CA VAL A 309 32.74 -14.19 -6.66
C VAL A 309 33.91 -14.22 -5.70
N SER A 310 34.64 -13.11 -5.62
CA SER A 310 35.75 -12.92 -4.66
C SER A 310 35.21 -12.89 -3.22
N ALA A 311 36.10 -13.07 -2.22
CA ALA A 311 35.71 -13.08 -0.80
C ALA A 311 34.91 -11.84 -0.39
N LEU A 312 33.71 -12.06 0.15
CA LEU A 312 32.75 -11.05 0.53
C LEU A 312 32.70 -10.74 2.05
N ASP A 313 33.56 -11.41 2.84
CA ASP A 313 33.52 -11.32 4.32
C ASP A 313 33.81 -9.92 4.86
N ARG A 314 34.52 -9.09 4.09
CA ARG A 314 34.89 -7.72 4.48
C ARG A 314 33.75 -6.69 4.40
N TYR A 315 32.62 -7.05 3.80
CA TYR A 315 31.50 -6.14 3.62
C TYR A 315 30.51 -6.24 4.79
N ASP A 316 29.78 -5.15 5.04
CA ASP A 316 28.76 -5.08 6.08
C ASP A 316 27.42 -5.60 5.57
N ALA A 317 27.13 -5.46 4.27
CA ALA A 317 25.96 -6.01 3.60
C ALA A 317 26.25 -6.29 2.12
N ILE A 318 25.46 -7.18 1.54
CA ILE A 318 25.57 -7.64 0.15
C ILE A 318 24.23 -7.47 -0.55
N ALA A 319 24.22 -7.10 -1.83
CA ALA A 319 23.04 -7.24 -2.69
C ALA A 319 23.39 -8.06 -3.93
N ILE A 320 22.45 -8.91 -4.35
CA ILE A 320 22.61 -9.77 -5.53
C ILE A 320 21.35 -9.71 -6.41
N GLY A 321 21.57 -9.79 -7.73
CA GLY A 321 20.50 -10.06 -8.68
C GLY A 321 20.24 -9.03 -9.76
N PRO A 322 20.38 -7.71 -9.55
CA PRO A 322 20.13 -6.73 -10.61
C PRO A 322 20.91 -7.01 -11.89
N GLY A 323 20.20 -7.38 -12.97
CA GLY A 323 20.81 -7.67 -14.26
C GLY A 323 21.87 -8.77 -14.27
N TRP A 324 21.78 -9.74 -13.35
CA TRP A 324 22.82 -10.78 -13.17
C TRP A 324 22.76 -11.85 -14.25
N GLY A 325 21.61 -11.97 -14.95
CA GLY A 325 21.34 -12.99 -15.95
C GLY A 325 20.99 -14.35 -15.33
N MET A 326 20.22 -15.13 -16.08
CA MET A 326 19.77 -16.46 -15.64
C MET A 326 20.72 -17.54 -16.14
N ARG A 327 21.46 -18.19 -15.24
CA ARG A 327 22.40 -19.28 -15.55
C ARG A 327 22.33 -20.39 -14.50
N PRO A 328 22.52 -21.66 -14.89
CA PRO A 328 22.55 -22.77 -13.92
C PRO A 328 23.62 -22.62 -12.83
N SER A 329 24.77 -22.00 -13.18
CA SER A 329 25.86 -21.74 -12.23
C SER A 329 25.51 -20.76 -11.10
N ASN A 330 24.47 -19.95 -11.25
CA ASN A 330 24.07 -18.96 -10.25
C ASN A 330 23.68 -19.61 -8.92
N THR A 331 23.11 -20.81 -8.92
CA THR A 331 22.74 -21.52 -7.67
C THR A 331 23.95 -21.80 -6.79
N GLY A 332 25.07 -22.23 -7.38
CA GLY A 332 26.35 -22.40 -6.67
C GLY A 332 26.89 -21.10 -6.11
N LEU A 333 26.89 -20.02 -6.91
CA LEU A 333 27.33 -18.70 -6.47
C LEU A 333 26.46 -18.15 -5.34
N ILE A 334 25.14 -18.33 -5.42
CA ILE A 334 24.22 -17.94 -4.35
C ILE A 334 24.57 -18.70 -3.06
N ALA A 335 24.81 -20.01 -3.12
CA ALA A 335 25.16 -20.79 -1.94
C ALA A 335 26.47 -20.29 -1.29
N GLU A 336 27.49 -19.94 -2.08
CA GLU A 336 28.74 -19.34 -1.60
C GLU A 336 28.50 -17.98 -0.93
N ILE A 337 27.69 -17.11 -1.54
CA ILE A 337 27.35 -15.80 -0.99
C ILE A 337 26.58 -15.92 0.33
N LEU A 338 25.59 -16.80 0.39
CA LEU A 338 24.80 -17.03 1.61
C LEU A 338 25.66 -17.61 2.75
N ALA A 339 26.70 -18.38 2.43
CA ALA A 339 27.64 -18.94 3.42
C ALA A 339 28.43 -17.85 4.17
N THR A 340 28.54 -16.62 3.64
CA THR A 340 29.17 -15.48 4.32
C THR A 340 28.41 -15.02 5.56
N LYS A 341 27.12 -15.39 5.68
CA LYS A 341 26.18 -14.98 6.76
C LYS A 341 26.04 -13.46 6.92
N LYS A 342 26.39 -12.68 5.90
CA LYS A 342 26.21 -11.23 5.90
C LYS A 342 24.75 -10.85 5.62
N PRO A 343 24.24 -9.73 6.17
CA PRO A 343 22.96 -9.17 5.75
C PRO A 343 22.89 -9.04 4.22
N ILE A 344 21.80 -9.52 3.62
CA ILE A 344 21.71 -9.60 2.15
C ILE A 344 20.39 -9.09 1.60
N VAL A 345 20.46 -8.38 0.47
CA VAL A 345 19.30 -8.07 -0.39
C VAL A 345 19.32 -8.99 -1.60
N ILE A 346 18.22 -9.68 -1.85
CA ILE A 346 18.06 -10.60 -2.98
C ILE A 346 16.90 -10.10 -3.85
N ASP A 347 17.18 -9.81 -5.11
CA ASP A 347 16.21 -9.28 -6.06
C ASP A 347 16.36 -9.91 -7.46
N ALA A 348 15.42 -9.68 -8.34
CA ALA A 348 15.48 -9.94 -9.76
C ALA A 348 15.98 -11.35 -10.13
N ASP A 349 17.07 -11.46 -10.92
CA ASP A 349 17.58 -12.73 -11.42
C ASP A 349 18.05 -13.67 -10.31
N ALA A 350 18.49 -13.16 -9.17
CA ALA A 350 18.83 -13.98 -8.02
C ALA A 350 17.59 -14.65 -7.41
N LEU A 351 16.47 -13.96 -7.29
CA LEU A 351 15.19 -14.56 -6.87
C LEU A 351 14.72 -15.62 -7.86
N ASN A 352 14.83 -15.34 -9.16
CA ASN A 352 14.49 -16.30 -10.21
C ASN A 352 15.37 -17.54 -10.17
N SER A 353 16.66 -17.39 -9.88
CA SER A 353 17.60 -18.53 -9.72
C SER A 353 17.26 -19.36 -8.50
N ILE A 354 16.94 -18.72 -7.36
CA ILE A 354 16.49 -19.40 -6.12
C ILE A 354 15.17 -20.14 -6.36
N ALA A 355 14.27 -19.61 -7.18
CA ALA A 355 13.01 -20.28 -7.48
C ALA A 355 13.20 -21.65 -8.17
N GLN A 356 14.32 -21.84 -8.87
CA GLN A 356 14.71 -23.12 -9.49
C GLN A 356 15.26 -24.12 -8.48
N GLU A 357 15.94 -23.64 -7.42
CA GLU A 357 16.53 -24.46 -6.34
C GLU A 357 16.24 -23.83 -4.97
N LYS A 358 15.07 -24.16 -4.43
CA LYS A 358 14.51 -23.51 -3.24
C LYS A 358 15.27 -23.79 -1.93
N ASP A 359 16.18 -24.73 -1.90
CA ASP A 359 16.98 -25.06 -0.70
C ASP A 359 17.82 -23.88 -0.20
N SER A 360 18.17 -22.96 -1.09
CA SER A 360 18.84 -21.72 -0.75
C SER A 360 18.05 -20.82 0.20
N LEU A 361 16.72 -20.89 0.17
CA LEU A 361 15.84 -20.13 1.10
C LEU A 361 16.03 -20.54 2.56
N ASN A 362 16.39 -21.80 2.82
CA ASN A 362 16.64 -22.32 4.17
C ASN A 362 17.98 -21.88 4.77
N ARG A 363 18.83 -21.19 3.97
CA ARG A 363 20.17 -20.75 4.34
C ARG A 363 20.30 -19.23 4.43
N LEU A 364 19.17 -18.50 4.38
CA LEU A 364 19.19 -17.05 4.43
C LEU A 364 19.84 -16.55 5.73
N PRO A 365 20.81 -15.63 5.63
CA PRO A 365 21.38 -15.00 6.82
C PRO A 365 20.33 -14.17 7.59
N ALA A 366 20.62 -13.87 8.85
CA ALA A 366 19.84 -12.88 9.61
C ALA A 366 19.87 -11.52 8.91
N ASN A 367 18.80 -10.75 9.04
CA ASN A 367 18.62 -9.47 8.34
C ASN A 367 18.65 -9.58 6.81
N SER A 368 18.17 -10.69 6.24
CA SER A 368 17.95 -10.79 4.80
C SER A 368 16.69 -10.05 4.37
N ILE A 369 16.75 -9.43 3.20
CA ILE A 369 15.61 -8.80 2.51
C ILE A 369 15.46 -9.47 1.15
N LEU A 370 14.27 -10.01 0.87
CA LEU A 370 13.86 -10.43 -0.46
C LEU A 370 12.91 -9.38 -1.02
N SER A 371 13.10 -8.95 -2.27
CA SER A 371 12.27 -7.89 -2.87
C SER A 371 11.56 -8.35 -4.17
N PRO A 372 10.69 -9.38 -4.10
CA PRO A 372 10.00 -9.89 -5.27
C PRO A 372 8.92 -8.93 -5.76
N HIS A 373 8.71 -8.85 -7.08
CA HIS A 373 7.44 -8.43 -7.66
C HIS A 373 6.44 -9.61 -7.67
N PRO A 374 5.12 -9.41 -7.91
CA PRO A 374 4.13 -10.49 -7.78
C PRO A 374 4.47 -11.77 -8.54
N LYS A 375 4.99 -11.67 -9.76
CA LYS A 375 5.36 -12.86 -10.55
C LYS A 375 6.60 -13.61 -10.00
N GLU A 376 7.58 -12.90 -9.46
CA GLU A 376 8.73 -13.50 -8.75
C GLU A 376 8.26 -14.19 -7.47
N PHE A 377 7.37 -13.55 -6.72
CA PHE A 377 6.76 -14.12 -5.53
C PHE A 377 6.02 -15.44 -5.83
N GLU A 378 5.22 -15.46 -6.91
CA GLU A 378 4.51 -16.66 -7.34
C GLU A 378 5.46 -17.80 -7.77
N ARG A 379 6.58 -17.48 -8.44
CA ARG A 379 7.61 -18.48 -8.80
C ARG A 379 8.27 -19.09 -7.55
N LEU A 380 8.52 -18.26 -6.54
CA LEU A 380 9.15 -18.71 -5.28
C LEU A 380 8.19 -19.56 -4.43
N PHE A 381 6.94 -19.11 -4.27
CA PHE A 381 6.05 -19.60 -3.21
C PHE A 381 4.76 -20.24 -3.73
N GLY A 382 4.48 -20.14 -5.02
CA GLY A 382 3.28 -20.65 -5.66
C GLY A 382 2.23 -19.56 -5.94
N ALA A 383 1.37 -19.82 -6.90
CA ALA A 383 0.26 -18.94 -7.26
C ALA A 383 -0.84 -18.99 -6.17
N VAL A 384 -1.53 -17.87 -6.01
CA VAL A 384 -2.64 -17.71 -5.05
C VAL A 384 -3.84 -17.08 -5.75
N PRO A 385 -5.06 -17.33 -5.27
CA PRO A 385 -6.27 -16.92 -5.98
C PRO A 385 -6.51 -15.40 -5.97
N ASN A 386 -6.06 -14.66 -4.95
CA ASN A 386 -6.29 -13.23 -4.82
C ASN A 386 -5.25 -12.56 -3.90
N ASP A 387 -5.37 -11.24 -3.74
CA ASP A 387 -4.42 -10.42 -2.97
C ASP A 387 -4.44 -10.73 -1.46
N PHE A 388 -5.59 -11.09 -0.89
CA PHE A 388 -5.67 -11.43 0.54
C PHE A 388 -4.95 -12.75 0.83
N TYR A 389 -5.12 -13.76 -0.01
CA TYR A 389 -4.34 -15.00 0.10
C TYR A 389 -2.84 -14.76 -0.12
N ARG A 390 -2.49 -13.86 -1.04
CA ARG A 390 -1.10 -13.46 -1.28
C ARG A 390 -0.50 -12.81 -0.04
N LEU A 391 -1.24 -11.92 0.63
CA LEU A 391 -0.82 -11.27 1.86
C LEU A 391 -0.59 -12.28 2.99
N GLU A 392 -1.50 -13.23 3.18
CA GLU A 392 -1.34 -14.27 4.20
C GLU A 392 -0.13 -15.16 3.91
N LEU A 393 0.05 -15.58 2.66
CA LEU A 393 1.23 -16.35 2.24
C LEU A 393 2.52 -15.53 2.45
N LEU A 394 2.51 -14.24 2.14
CA LEU A 394 3.64 -13.31 2.35
C LEU A 394 4.07 -13.27 3.82
N LYS A 395 3.12 -13.11 4.75
CA LYS A 395 3.37 -13.10 6.20
C LYS A 395 3.91 -14.45 6.69
N GLN A 396 3.30 -15.55 6.25
CA GLN A 396 3.75 -16.90 6.58
C GLN A 396 5.18 -17.16 6.12
N LYS A 397 5.55 -16.72 4.88
CA LYS A 397 6.90 -16.91 4.35
C LYS A 397 7.92 -16.03 5.02
N ALA A 398 7.60 -14.78 5.34
CA ALA A 398 8.49 -13.90 6.10
C ALA A 398 8.82 -14.50 7.48
N ASN A 399 7.81 -15.03 8.18
CA ASN A 399 8.00 -15.70 9.46
C ASN A 399 8.82 -17.01 9.30
N ALA A 400 8.44 -17.89 8.39
CA ALA A 400 9.13 -19.18 8.21
C ALA A 400 10.60 -19.04 7.80
N LEU A 401 10.91 -18.05 6.94
CA LEU A 401 12.27 -17.80 6.46
C LEU A 401 13.08 -16.88 7.40
N GLN A 402 12.46 -16.35 8.45
CA GLN A 402 13.07 -15.34 9.34
C GLN A 402 13.72 -14.18 8.55
N ALA A 403 13.09 -13.78 7.45
CA ALA A 403 13.54 -12.74 6.54
C ALA A 403 12.45 -11.72 6.28
N VAL A 404 12.85 -10.49 5.98
CA VAL A 404 11.91 -9.46 5.53
C VAL A 404 11.62 -9.68 4.05
N ILE A 405 10.34 -9.64 3.67
CA ILE A 405 9.94 -9.77 2.27
C ILE A 405 9.22 -8.48 1.85
N VAL A 406 9.78 -7.81 0.84
CA VAL A 406 9.24 -6.59 0.22
C VAL A 406 8.50 -7.00 -1.06
N LEU A 407 7.20 -7.21 -0.97
CA LEU A 407 6.37 -7.51 -2.14
C LEU A 407 6.04 -6.20 -2.87
N LYS A 408 6.72 -6.01 -4.02
CA LYS A 408 6.57 -4.80 -4.85
C LYS A 408 5.18 -4.75 -5.49
N GLY A 409 4.52 -3.58 -5.44
CA GLY A 409 3.20 -3.35 -6.02
C GLY A 409 2.80 -1.90 -5.89
N HIS A 410 1.55 -1.56 -6.24
CA HIS A 410 1.01 -0.21 -6.05
C HIS A 410 1.17 0.25 -4.59
N HIS A 411 0.71 -0.56 -3.66
CA HIS A 411 1.02 -0.43 -2.24
C HIS A 411 2.01 -1.53 -1.88
N THR A 412 3.31 -1.22 -1.99
CA THR A 412 4.36 -2.18 -1.64
C THR A 412 4.18 -2.66 -0.22
N ALA A 413 4.07 -3.99 -0.04
CA ALA A 413 3.92 -4.61 1.28
C ALA A 413 5.27 -5.10 1.81
N VAL A 414 5.58 -4.77 3.06
CA VAL A 414 6.79 -5.20 3.77
C VAL A 414 6.38 -6.12 4.91
N ALA A 415 6.52 -7.42 4.72
CA ALA A 415 6.25 -8.40 5.76
C ALA A 415 7.51 -8.74 6.56
N THR A 416 7.35 -8.81 7.87
CA THR A 416 8.45 -9.04 8.82
C THR A 416 8.36 -10.42 9.46
N PRO A 417 9.48 -10.98 9.95
CA PRO A 417 9.48 -12.22 10.72
C PRO A 417 8.57 -12.19 11.94
N GLY A 418 8.40 -11.01 12.54
CA GLY A 418 7.54 -10.79 13.71
C GLY A 418 6.03 -10.78 13.41
N GLY A 419 5.62 -11.00 12.17
CA GLY A 419 4.20 -11.07 11.76
C GLY A 419 3.56 -9.71 11.47
N ILE A 420 4.27 -8.61 11.60
CA ILE A 420 3.78 -7.29 11.19
C ILE A 420 3.97 -7.13 9.68
N CYS A 421 2.96 -6.58 9.02
CA CYS A 421 3.03 -6.21 7.62
C CYS A 421 2.78 -4.70 7.46
N TYR A 422 3.71 -4.02 6.82
CA TYR A 422 3.63 -2.59 6.52
C TYR A 422 3.24 -2.38 5.07
N PHE A 423 2.45 -1.34 4.79
CA PHE A 423 2.06 -0.93 3.44
C PHE A 423 2.59 0.46 3.15
N ASN A 424 3.31 0.60 2.05
CA ASN A 424 3.82 1.89 1.61
C ASN A 424 2.79 2.60 0.73
N MET A 425 2.51 3.85 1.08
CA MET A 425 1.54 4.70 0.37
C MET A 425 2.22 5.76 -0.51
N SER A 426 3.55 5.92 -0.42
CA SER A 426 4.30 6.83 -1.27
C SER A 426 4.59 6.20 -2.63
N GLY A 427 4.76 7.02 -3.64
CA GLY A 427 5.03 6.60 -5.00
C GLY A 427 3.84 6.77 -5.93
N ASN A 428 4.10 6.70 -7.20
CA ASN A 428 3.11 6.93 -8.24
C ASN A 428 3.34 6.00 -9.44
N VAL A 429 2.44 6.07 -10.42
CA VAL A 429 2.45 5.22 -11.62
C VAL A 429 3.70 5.39 -12.49
N GLY A 430 4.43 6.49 -12.37
CA GLY A 430 5.72 6.70 -13.04
C GLY A 430 6.79 5.66 -12.67
N LEU A 431 6.66 5.02 -11.49
CA LEU A 431 7.52 3.90 -11.07
C LEU A 431 7.26 2.60 -11.84
N ALA A 432 6.18 2.48 -12.60
CA ALA A 432 5.85 1.28 -13.36
C ALA A 432 6.70 1.15 -14.63
N LYS A 433 8.02 1.23 -14.47
CA LYS A 433 9.03 1.12 -15.54
C LYS A 433 10.20 0.24 -15.14
N GLY A 434 10.92 -0.29 -16.14
CA GLY A 434 12.16 -1.04 -15.92
C GLY A 434 13.21 -0.21 -15.19
N GLY A 435 13.93 -0.82 -14.27
CA GLY A 435 14.98 -0.18 -13.49
C GLY A 435 14.54 0.34 -12.11
N SER A 436 13.24 0.57 -11.85
CA SER A 436 12.76 1.04 -10.55
C SER A 436 13.07 0.05 -9.40
N GLY A 437 12.98 -1.26 -9.67
CA GLY A 437 13.38 -2.31 -8.72
C GLY A 437 14.87 -2.28 -8.42
N ASP A 438 15.72 -2.06 -9.44
CA ASP A 438 17.17 -1.98 -9.28
C ASP A 438 17.57 -0.79 -8.39
N VAL A 439 16.87 0.35 -8.56
CA VAL A 439 17.02 1.53 -7.67
C VAL A 439 16.70 1.16 -6.24
N LEU A 440 15.55 0.50 -6.00
CA LEU A 440 15.15 0.08 -4.65
C LEU A 440 16.19 -0.89 -4.05
N THR A 441 16.69 -1.85 -4.81
CA THR A 441 17.73 -2.79 -4.35
C THR A 441 18.99 -2.08 -3.87
N GLY A 442 19.46 -1.08 -4.60
CA GLY A 442 20.61 -0.26 -4.17
C GLY A 442 20.35 0.51 -2.89
N MET A 443 19.14 1.05 -2.72
CA MET A 443 18.75 1.75 -1.50
C MET A 443 18.72 0.82 -0.29
N LEU A 444 18.09 -0.36 -0.42
CA LEU A 444 18.03 -1.37 0.62
C LEU A 444 19.43 -1.84 1.04
N LEU A 445 20.31 -2.07 0.06
CA LEU A 445 21.71 -2.41 0.30
C LEU A 445 22.42 -1.34 1.12
N ALA A 446 22.26 -0.07 0.75
CA ALA A 446 22.90 1.04 1.45
C ALA A 446 22.44 1.14 2.91
N LEU A 447 21.15 0.96 3.17
CA LEU A 447 20.59 1.03 4.51
C LEU A 447 21.04 -0.15 5.38
N LEU A 448 21.05 -1.39 4.83
CA LEU A 448 21.61 -2.55 5.53
C LEU A 448 23.08 -2.35 5.88
N ALA A 449 23.89 -1.87 4.93
CA ALA A 449 25.32 -1.64 5.16
C ALA A 449 25.57 -0.56 6.22
N GLN A 450 24.69 0.42 6.37
CA GLN A 450 24.72 1.41 7.44
C GLN A 450 24.22 0.88 8.80
N GLY A 451 23.93 -0.42 8.90
CA GLY A 451 23.51 -1.07 10.14
C GLY A 451 22.06 -0.80 10.55
N TYR A 452 21.16 -0.49 9.61
CA TYR A 452 19.74 -0.55 9.87
C TYR A 452 19.29 -2.02 9.95
N PRO A 453 18.46 -2.42 10.92
CA PRO A 453 17.79 -3.71 10.88
C PRO A 453 16.97 -3.86 9.58
N ALA A 454 16.85 -5.09 9.07
CA ALA A 454 16.19 -5.35 7.78
C ALA A 454 14.78 -4.76 7.68
N GLU A 455 13.98 -4.84 8.74
CA GLU A 455 12.64 -4.22 8.82
C GLU A 455 12.71 -2.71 8.62
N GLN A 456 13.60 -2.03 9.35
CA GLN A 456 13.76 -0.58 9.23
C GLN A 456 14.33 -0.16 7.88
N ALA A 457 15.30 -0.93 7.35
CA ALA A 457 15.86 -0.71 6.02
C ALA A 457 14.80 -0.84 4.93
N ALA A 458 13.95 -1.86 5.02
CA ALA A 458 12.87 -2.08 4.09
C ALA A 458 11.82 -0.96 4.16
N CYS A 459 11.30 -0.64 5.34
CA CYS A 459 10.30 0.42 5.50
C CYS A 459 10.82 1.79 5.04
N LEU A 460 12.02 2.19 5.48
CA LEU A 460 12.61 3.47 5.08
C LEU A 460 12.94 3.49 3.58
N GLY A 461 13.48 2.39 3.05
CA GLY A 461 13.87 2.28 1.63
C GLY A 461 12.66 2.41 0.70
N VAL A 462 11.57 1.67 0.95
CA VAL A 462 10.37 1.75 0.10
C VAL A 462 9.68 3.13 0.22
N TYR A 463 9.67 3.73 1.41
CA TYR A 463 9.12 5.07 1.59
C TYR A 463 9.90 6.13 0.82
N LEU A 464 11.22 6.18 0.98
CA LEU A 464 12.08 7.14 0.28
C LEU A 464 12.07 6.95 -1.23
N HIS A 465 12.01 5.70 -1.70
CA HIS A 465 11.88 5.37 -3.12
C HIS A 465 10.60 5.95 -3.72
N GLY A 466 9.46 5.72 -3.05
CA GLY A 466 8.18 6.30 -3.47
C GLY A 466 8.16 7.82 -3.36
N LEU A 467 8.63 8.38 -2.24
CA LEU A 467 8.69 9.84 -2.05
C LEU A 467 9.57 10.53 -3.09
N ALA A 468 10.70 9.93 -3.49
CA ALA A 468 11.54 10.47 -4.55
C ALA A 468 10.79 10.54 -5.88
N ALA A 469 10.01 9.50 -6.22
CA ALA A 469 9.14 9.51 -7.40
C ALA A 469 8.04 10.56 -7.30
N ASP A 470 7.42 10.74 -6.14
CA ASP A 470 6.39 11.77 -5.93
C ASP A 470 6.95 13.20 -6.05
N LEU A 471 8.17 13.40 -5.58
CA LEU A 471 8.87 14.66 -5.77
C LEU A 471 9.25 14.90 -7.23
N ALA A 472 9.72 13.88 -7.94
CA ALA A 472 10.00 13.95 -9.37
C ALA A 472 8.74 14.27 -10.19
N ALA A 473 7.60 13.69 -9.86
CA ALA A 473 6.32 13.90 -10.52
C ALA A 473 5.79 15.35 -10.47
N LYS A 474 6.33 16.17 -9.58
CA LYS A 474 6.02 17.62 -9.56
C LYS A 474 6.63 18.37 -10.74
N CYS A 475 7.65 17.80 -11.38
CA CYS A 475 8.40 18.44 -12.48
C CYS A 475 8.43 17.58 -13.75
N ILE A 476 8.16 16.28 -13.66
CA ILE A 476 8.27 15.31 -14.75
C ILE A 476 6.94 14.57 -14.87
N ALA A 477 6.39 14.47 -16.08
CA ALA A 477 5.18 13.69 -16.33
C ALA A 477 5.44 12.19 -16.06
N TYR A 478 4.43 11.46 -15.61
CA TYR A 478 4.53 10.02 -15.30
C TYR A 478 5.07 9.21 -16.47
N GLU A 479 4.64 9.54 -17.69
CA GLU A 479 5.03 8.86 -18.93
C GLU A 479 6.52 9.02 -19.24
N SER A 480 7.13 10.13 -18.87
CA SER A 480 8.54 10.43 -19.15
C SER A 480 9.50 10.14 -18.00
N MET A 481 8.97 9.87 -16.79
CA MET A 481 9.78 9.56 -15.62
C MET A 481 10.61 8.29 -15.84
N LEU A 482 11.92 8.38 -15.59
CA LEU A 482 12.87 7.28 -15.66
C LEU A 482 13.31 6.86 -14.24
N ALA A 483 13.83 5.65 -14.10
CA ALA A 483 14.41 5.19 -12.84
C ALA A 483 15.59 6.06 -12.38
N SER A 484 16.35 6.64 -13.32
CA SER A 484 17.43 7.61 -13.04
C SER A 484 16.90 8.91 -12.41
N ASP A 485 15.71 9.36 -12.80
CA ASP A 485 15.11 10.57 -12.19
C ASP A 485 14.81 10.30 -10.70
N VAL A 486 14.30 9.11 -10.38
CA VAL A 486 14.08 8.72 -8.98
C VAL A 486 15.39 8.78 -8.18
N VAL A 487 16.50 8.29 -8.75
CA VAL A 487 17.85 8.38 -8.13
C VAL A 487 18.25 9.83 -7.87
N ASP A 488 17.99 10.73 -8.81
CA ASP A 488 18.36 12.13 -8.70
C ASP A 488 17.53 12.89 -7.65
N TYR A 489 16.28 12.46 -7.41
CA TYR A 489 15.40 13.03 -6.36
C TYR A 489 15.57 12.40 -4.98
N LEU A 490 16.41 11.34 -4.80
CA LEU A 490 16.64 10.73 -3.49
C LEU A 490 17.16 11.74 -2.46
N GLY A 491 18.05 12.65 -2.86
CA GLY A 491 18.56 13.71 -1.96
C GLY A 491 17.43 14.59 -1.41
N ALA A 492 16.48 14.98 -2.25
CA ALA A 492 15.31 15.75 -1.82
C ALA A 492 14.37 14.93 -0.92
N ALA A 493 14.19 13.63 -1.22
CA ALA A 493 13.39 12.73 -0.39
C ALA A 493 13.98 12.56 1.02
N PHE A 494 15.29 12.40 1.17
CA PHE A 494 15.95 12.40 2.47
C PHE A 494 15.78 13.74 3.19
N GLN A 495 15.93 14.86 2.47
CA GLN A 495 15.82 16.20 3.06
C GLN A 495 14.40 16.48 3.59
N ALA A 496 13.36 15.89 3.00
CA ALA A 496 11.98 16.02 3.46
C ALA A 496 11.72 15.33 4.83
N LEU A 497 12.65 14.51 5.32
CA LEU A 497 12.57 13.83 6.62
C LEU A 497 13.36 14.54 7.73
N TYR A 498 14.14 15.60 7.42
CA TYR A 498 14.87 16.41 8.39
C TYR A 498 14.06 17.61 8.84
#